data_bc633ebd288f55cd8af013fd6d7bf013
#
_entry.id   bc633ebd288f55cd8af013fd6d7bf013
#
_cell.length_a   1.000
_cell.length_b   1.000
_cell.length_c   1.000
_cell.angle_alpha   90.00
_cell.angle_beta   90.00
_cell.angle_gamma   90.00
#
_symmetry.space_group_name_H-M   'P 1'
#
loop_
_entity.id
_entity.type
_entity.pdbx_description
1 polymer ?
#
loop_
_entity_poly.entity_id
_entity_poly.type
_entity_poly.pdbx_seq_one_letter_code
_entity_poly.pdbx_strand_id
1 'polypeptide(L)'
;MSKRAVAYFSAGGVTAGVAKTLSRISGADLYEIKPAVPYTEADLNWRDKHSRSSIETNDAFCRPALADTGADFSGYEVIFLGFPVWWYSIPAIIRSFVEAYDFSGKVIVPFATSGSSGMGRSSRDIQRLCPGAKVQPGKLLNGHHEDAELKAWMDKY
;
A
#
# COMPACT_ATOMS: atom_id res chain seq x y z
N MET A 1 16.42 9.58 -15.40
CA MET A 1 15.02 9.24 -15.05
C MET A 1 14.98 8.56 -13.70
N SER A 2 14.00 8.93 -12.88
CA SER A 2 13.81 8.28 -11.59
C SER A 2 13.41 6.83 -11.78
N LYS A 3 14.02 5.92 -11.04
CA LYS A 3 13.58 4.54 -10.99
C LYS A 3 12.39 4.44 -10.04
N ARG A 4 11.32 3.81 -10.49
CA ARG A 4 10.05 3.72 -9.76
C ARG A 4 9.64 2.28 -9.52
N ALA A 5 9.02 2.02 -8.37
CA ALA A 5 8.44 0.72 -8.03
C ALA A 5 6.97 0.88 -7.64
N VAL A 6 6.20 -0.16 -7.88
CA VAL A 6 4.84 -0.30 -7.39
C VAL A 6 4.86 -1.44 -6.37
N ALA A 7 4.74 -1.11 -5.10
CA ALA A 7 4.64 -2.09 -4.02
C ALA A 7 3.21 -2.12 -3.51
N TYR A 8 2.63 -3.30 -3.31
CA TYR A 8 1.23 -3.39 -2.94
C TYR A 8 0.94 -4.59 -2.04
N PHE A 9 -0.06 -4.41 -1.18
CA PHE A 9 -0.73 -5.50 -0.48
C PHE A 9 -2.17 -5.60 -0.98
N SER A 10 -2.61 -6.81 -1.29
CA SER A 10 -3.98 -7.05 -1.75
C SER A 10 -4.57 -8.24 -1.01
N ALA A 11 -5.74 -8.06 -0.43
CA ALA A 11 -6.45 -9.12 0.28
C ALA A 11 -7.44 -9.85 -0.65
N GLY A 12 -8.22 -9.09 -1.43
CA GLY A 12 -9.26 -9.63 -2.30
C GLY A 12 -8.97 -9.59 -3.80
N GLY A 13 -7.78 -9.13 -4.18
CA GLY A 13 -7.38 -9.06 -5.59
C GLY A 13 -7.64 -7.73 -6.27
N VAL A 14 -8.43 -6.84 -5.70
CA VAL A 14 -8.76 -5.53 -6.31
C VAL A 14 -7.53 -4.65 -6.38
N THR A 15 -6.84 -4.48 -5.26
CA THR A 15 -5.59 -3.69 -5.22
C THR A 15 -4.52 -4.28 -6.13
N ALA A 16 -4.42 -5.62 -6.19
CA ALA A 16 -3.47 -6.29 -7.07
C ALA A 16 -3.73 -5.93 -8.55
N GLY A 17 -4.99 -5.91 -8.96
CA GLY A 17 -5.35 -5.54 -10.33
C GLY A 17 -4.92 -4.11 -10.67
N VAL A 18 -5.15 -3.16 -9.76
CA VAL A 18 -4.71 -1.78 -9.93
C VAL A 18 -3.20 -1.69 -10.01
N ALA A 19 -2.49 -2.35 -9.09
CA ALA A 19 -1.03 -2.33 -9.05
C ALA A 19 -0.41 -2.86 -10.35
N LYS A 20 -0.95 -3.95 -10.88
CA LYS A 20 -0.48 -4.52 -12.15
C LYS A 20 -0.71 -3.57 -13.32
N THR A 21 -1.84 -2.86 -13.33
CA THR A 21 -2.12 -1.85 -14.36
C THR A 21 -1.11 -0.71 -14.27
N LEU A 22 -0.84 -0.19 -13.08
CA LEU A 22 0.14 0.89 -12.89
C LEU A 22 1.53 0.47 -13.35
N SER A 23 1.95 -0.75 -13.04
CA SER A 23 3.24 -1.29 -13.48
C SER A 23 3.28 -1.40 -15.01
N ARG A 24 2.23 -1.92 -15.63
CA ARG A 24 2.16 -2.11 -17.08
C ARG A 24 2.25 -0.79 -17.84
N ILE A 25 1.52 0.23 -17.42
CA ILE A 25 1.46 1.50 -18.16
C ILE A 25 2.70 2.38 -17.94
N SER A 26 3.42 2.19 -16.84
CA SER A 26 4.55 3.06 -16.47
C SER A 26 5.90 2.39 -16.66
N GLY A 27 5.95 1.07 -16.74
CA GLY A 27 7.20 0.33 -16.73
C GLY A 27 7.86 0.22 -15.36
N ALA A 28 7.18 0.68 -14.29
CA ALA A 28 7.69 0.54 -12.93
C ALA A 28 7.74 -0.92 -12.50
N ASP A 29 8.75 -1.27 -11.73
CA ASP A 29 8.89 -2.64 -11.20
C ASP A 29 7.78 -2.93 -10.19
N LEU A 30 7.25 -4.14 -10.22
CA LEU A 30 6.12 -4.56 -9.37
C LEU A 30 6.62 -5.43 -8.22
N TYR A 31 6.18 -5.12 -7.00
CA TYR A 31 6.52 -5.89 -5.81
C TYR A 31 5.25 -6.16 -4.98
N GLU A 32 5.00 -7.42 -4.71
CA GLU A 32 3.87 -7.81 -3.85
C GLU A 32 4.31 -7.94 -2.40
N ILE A 33 3.64 -7.19 -1.51
CA ILE A 33 3.83 -7.27 -0.08
C ILE A 33 3.01 -8.44 0.43
N LYS A 34 3.66 -9.51 0.90
CA LYS A 34 2.98 -10.73 1.35
C LYS A 34 3.10 -10.87 2.86
N PRO A 35 1.97 -11.08 3.57
CA PRO A 35 2.06 -11.47 4.98
C PRO A 35 2.62 -12.88 5.09
N ALA A 36 3.37 -13.15 6.16
CA ALA A 36 3.90 -14.50 6.43
C ALA A 36 2.76 -15.51 6.59
N VAL A 37 1.66 -15.08 7.17
CA VAL A 37 0.42 -15.88 7.27
C VAL A 37 -0.64 -15.17 6.42
N PRO A 38 -1.05 -15.78 5.29
CA PRO A 38 -2.06 -15.17 4.42
C PRO A 38 -3.40 -14.94 5.14
N TYR A 39 -4.12 -13.90 4.72
CA TYR A 39 -5.45 -13.63 5.26
C TYR A 39 -6.47 -14.58 4.64
N THR A 40 -7.28 -15.20 5.49
CA THR A 40 -8.43 -16.01 5.07
C THR A 40 -9.65 -15.11 4.91
N GLU A 41 -10.72 -15.66 4.33
CA GLU A 41 -11.99 -14.94 4.22
C GLU A 41 -12.53 -14.54 5.59
N ALA A 42 -12.43 -15.43 6.58
CA ALA A 42 -12.82 -15.13 7.96
C ALA A 42 -11.96 -14.01 8.57
N ASP A 43 -10.66 -14.01 8.27
CA ASP A 43 -9.74 -12.97 8.74
C ASP A 43 -10.13 -11.57 8.23
N LEU A 44 -10.75 -11.49 7.08
CA LEU A 44 -11.13 -10.25 6.42
C LEU A 44 -12.54 -9.76 6.80
N ASN A 45 -13.25 -10.49 7.64
CA ASN A 45 -14.62 -10.12 8.03
C ASN A 45 -14.60 -8.90 8.97
N TRP A 46 -14.68 -7.71 8.39
CA TRP A 46 -14.63 -6.45 9.14
C TRP A 46 -15.84 -6.24 10.06
N ARG A 47 -16.92 -6.99 9.85
CA ARG A 47 -18.13 -6.93 10.70
C ARG A 47 -17.93 -7.71 12.00
N ASP A 48 -16.97 -8.64 12.02
CA ASP A 48 -16.62 -9.40 13.22
C ASP A 48 -15.46 -8.69 13.93
N LYS A 49 -15.76 -8.13 15.10
CA LYS A 49 -14.75 -7.41 15.89
C LYS A 49 -13.64 -8.32 16.43
N HIS A 50 -13.82 -9.63 16.35
CA HIS A 50 -12.82 -10.62 16.73
C HIS A 50 -12.05 -11.19 15.55
N SER A 51 -12.34 -10.74 14.31
CA SER A 51 -11.57 -11.17 13.15
C SER A 51 -10.14 -10.64 13.22
N ARG A 52 -9.23 -11.31 12.50
CA ARG A 52 -7.82 -10.91 12.46
C ARG A 52 -7.63 -9.45 12.03
N SER A 53 -8.29 -9.05 10.96
CA SER A 53 -8.16 -7.67 10.46
C SER A 53 -8.67 -6.64 11.47
N SER A 54 -9.77 -6.94 12.19
CA SER A 54 -10.31 -6.06 13.23
C SER A 54 -9.35 -5.93 14.40
N ILE A 55 -8.81 -7.04 14.88
CA ILE A 55 -7.88 -7.09 16.01
C ILE A 55 -6.59 -6.34 15.65
N GLU A 56 -6.03 -6.60 14.47
CA GLU A 56 -4.79 -5.95 14.02
C GLU A 56 -4.97 -4.44 13.87
N THR A 57 -6.09 -4.01 13.32
CA THR A 57 -6.36 -2.59 13.11
C THR A 57 -6.51 -1.84 14.43
N ASN A 58 -7.16 -2.46 15.41
CA ASN A 58 -7.42 -1.84 16.70
C ASN A 58 -6.21 -1.82 17.63
N ASP A 59 -5.14 -2.52 17.28
CA ASP A 59 -3.88 -2.48 18.02
C ASP A 59 -2.85 -1.69 17.22
N ALA A 60 -2.59 -0.44 17.66
CA ALA A 60 -1.66 0.46 16.97
C ALA A 60 -0.22 -0.08 16.92
N PHE A 61 0.13 -1.00 17.79
CA PHE A 61 1.46 -1.61 17.85
C PHE A 61 1.55 -2.92 17.08
N CYS A 62 0.44 -3.40 16.51
CA CYS A 62 0.43 -4.65 15.76
C CYS A 62 1.31 -4.53 14.50
N ARG A 63 2.22 -5.50 14.35
CA ARG A 63 3.14 -5.60 13.21
C ARG A 63 3.13 -7.04 12.69
N PRO A 64 2.16 -7.40 11.83
CA PRO A 64 2.13 -8.75 11.26
C PRO A 64 3.44 -9.04 10.53
N ALA A 65 3.95 -10.27 10.65
CA ALA A 65 5.19 -10.65 10.00
C ALA A 65 5.04 -10.66 8.47
N LEU A 66 6.09 -10.20 7.80
CA LEU A 66 6.19 -10.24 6.33
C LEU A 66 6.78 -11.60 5.91
N ALA A 67 6.31 -12.13 4.78
CA ALA A 67 6.85 -13.37 4.21
C ALA A 67 8.29 -13.17 3.72
N ASP A 68 8.64 -11.97 3.28
CA ASP A 68 9.96 -11.61 2.79
C ASP A 68 10.36 -10.24 3.33
N THR A 69 11.60 -10.13 3.83
CA THR A 69 12.19 -8.87 4.28
C THR A 69 13.51 -8.58 3.58
N GLY A 70 13.82 -9.34 2.52
CA GLY A 70 15.09 -9.25 1.80
C GLY A 70 15.05 -8.44 0.52
N ALA A 71 13.95 -7.77 0.21
CA ALA A 71 13.87 -6.93 -0.98
C ALA A 71 14.80 -5.71 -0.84
N ASP A 72 15.28 -5.21 -1.97
CA ASP A 72 16.16 -4.04 -2.01
C ASP A 72 15.46 -2.89 -2.72
N PHE A 73 15.09 -1.86 -1.96
CA PHE A 73 14.45 -0.65 -2.49
C PHE A 73 15.43 0.51 -2.66
N SER A 74 16.72 0.31 -2.39
CA SER A 74 17.72 1.40 -2.40
C SER A 74 17.84 2.08 -3.76
N GLY A 75 17.64 1.35 -4.85
CA GLY A 75 17.73 1.89 -6.21
C GLY A 75 16.49 2.65 -6.68
N TYR A 76 15.43 2.71 -5.89
CA TYR A 76 14.19 3.38 -6.29
C TYR A 76 14.09 4.74 -5.63
N GLU A 77 13.68 5.75 -6.41
CA GLU A 77 13.44 7.10 -5.90
C GLU A 77 11.98 7.32 -5.53
N VAL A 78 11.06 6.66 -6.25
CA VAL A 78 9.63 6.79 -6.05
C VAL A 78 9.01 5.41 -5.85
N ILE A 79 8.25 5.26 -4.77
CA ILE A 79 7.51 4.04 -4.46
C ILE A 79 6.01 4.36 -4.49
N PHE A 80 5.28 3.76 -5.43
CA PHE A 80 3.82 3.77 -5.41
C PHE A 80 3.38 2.64 -4.48
N LEU A 81 2.77 2.99 -3.35
CA LEU A 81 2.42 2.03 -2.31
C LEU A 81 0.91 1.81 -2.29
N GLY A 82 0.49 0.60 -2.63
CA GLY A 82 -0.92 0.25 -2.78
C GLY A 82 -1.46 -0.64 -1.67
N PHE A 83 -2.71 -0.41 -1.27
CA PHE A 83 -3.37 -1.17 -0.20
C PHE A 83 -4.87 -0.96 -0.23
N PRO A 84 -5.65 -1.89 0.34
CA PRO A 84 -7.05 -1.62 0.63
C PRO A 84 -7.16 -0.73 1.87
N VAL A 85 -8.09 0.23 1.85
CA VAL A 85 -8.35 1.06 3.04
C VAL A 85 -9.14 0.23 4.05
N TRP A 86 -8.57 0.07 5.24
CA TRP A 86 -9.23 -0.59 6.37
C TRP A 86 -9.42 0.42 7.50
N TRP A 87 -10.67 0.62 7.90
CA TRP A 87 -11.03 1.57 8.97
C TRP A 87 -10.38 2.95 8.78
N TYR A 88 -10.52 3.48 7.56
CA TYR A 88 -10.05 4.83 7.19
C TYR A 88 -8.53 5.02 7.28
N SER A 89 -7.77 3.92 7.22
CA SER A 89 -6.31 3.96 7.27
C SER A 89 -5.69 2.76 6.57
N ILE A 90 -4.41 2.52 6.83
CA ILE A 90 -3.63 1.42 6.26
C ILE A 90 -3.87 0.12 7.02
N PRO A 91 -3.83 -1.03 6.34
CA PRO A 91 -3.74 -2.33 7.03
C PRO A 91 -2.46 -2.44 7.85
N ALA A 92 -2.51 -3.22 8.94
CA ALA A 92 -1.34 -3.39 9.82
C ALA A 92 -0.11 -3.93 9.08
N ILE A 93 -0.30 -4.75 8.04
CA ILE A 93 0.83 -5.27 7.25
C ILE A 93 1.61 -4.15 6.54
N ILE A 94 0.95 -3.05 6.20
CA ILE A 94 1.63 -1.88 5.62
C ILE A 94 2.52 -1.20 6.66
N ARG A 95 2.13 -1.18 7.93
CA ARG A 95 3.00 -0.70 9.02
C ARG A 95 4.29 -1.52 9.06
N SER A 96 4.16 -2.84 8.98
CA SER A 96 5.31 -3.75 8.96
C SER A 96 6.23 -3.46 7.77
N PHE A 97 5.65 -3.24 6.59
CA PHE A 97 6.40 -3.00 5.37
C PHE A 97 7.20 -1.69 5.43
N VAL A 98 6.56 -0.58 5.81
CA VAL A 98 7.23 0.73 5.80
C VAL A 98 8.30 0.84 6.88
N GLU A 99 8.23 0.01 7.93
CA GLU A 99 9.23 -0.05 8.97
C GLU A 99 10.35 -1.06 8.68
N ALA A 100 10.11 -2.03 7.77
CA ALA A 100 11.09 -3.06 7.45
C ALA A 100 12.23 -2.55 6.57
N TYR A 101 12.03 -1.45 5.84
CA TYR A 101 12.99 -0.91 4.89
C TYR A 101 13.22 0.57 5.16
N ASP A 102 14.39 1.05 4.73
CA ASP A 102 14.74 2.48 4.84
C ASP A 102 14.25 3.22 3.60
N PHE A 103 13.20 4.03 3.78
CA PHE A 103 12.65 4.88 2.74
C PHE A 103 13.08 6.35 2.86
N SER A 104 14.08 6.63 3.66
CA SER A 104 14.57 8.01 3.85
C SER A 104 14.99 8.64 2.52
N GLY A 105 14.54 9.86 2.28
CA GLY A 105 14.82 10.59 1.05
C GLY A 105 13.99 10.18 -0.16
N LYS A 106 13.18 9.13 -0.05
CA LYS A 106 12.35 8.64 -1.14
C LYS A 106 10.97 9.28 -1.11
N VAL A 107 10.34 9.32 -2.28
CA VAL A 107 8.95 9.76 -2.42
C VAL A 107 8.06 8.52 -2.34
N ILE A 108 7.09 8.53 -1.43
CA ILE A 108 6.06 7.48 -1.34
C ILE A 108 4.74 8.07 -1.80
N VAL A 109 4.15 7.46 -2.83
CA VAL A 109 2.87 7.89 -3.38
C VAL A 109 1.83 6.81 -3.09
N PRO A 110 0.98 6.98 -2.06
CA PRO A 110 -0.03 5.99 -1.74
C PRO A 110 -1.11 5.93 -2.80
N PHE A 111 -1.59 4.73 -3.10
CA PHE A 111 -2.82 4.54 -3.83
C PHE A 111 -3.64 3.47 -3.11
N ALA A 112 -4.95 3.59 -3.16
CA ALA A 112 -5.78 2.69 -2.39
C ALA A 112 -7.06 2.31 -3.12
N THR A 113 -7.62 1.18 -2.69
CA THR A 113 -8.95 0.74 -3.06
C THR A 113 -9.80 0.62 -1.80
N SER A 114 -11.10 0.75 -1.93
CA SER A 114 -12.00 0.64 -0.77
C SER A 114 -13.38 0.19 -1.22
N GLY A 115 -14.17 -0.30 -0.26
CA GLY A 115 -15.57 -0.62 -0.53
C GLY A 115 -16.40 0.64 -0.73
N SER A 116 -16.23 1.63 0.16
CA SER A 116 -17.04 2.86 0.13
C SER A 116 -16.35 4.07 0.76
N SER A 117 -15.22 3.88 1.46
CA SER A 117 -14.52 4.98 2.10
C SER A 117 -13.52 5.66 1.17
N GLY A 118 -13.07 6.86 1.52
CA GLY A 118 -11.94 7.52 0.87
C GLY A 118 -10.61 7.08 1.47
N MET A 119 -9.56 7.84 1.20
CA MET A 119 -8.20 7.55 1.70
C MET A 119 -8.08 7.67 3.24
N GLY A 120 -8.96 8.44 3.87
CA GLY A 120 -8.90 8.64 5.32
C GLY A 120 -7.56 9.19 5.78
N ARG A 121 -6.99 8.56 6.81
CA ARG A 121 -5.71 8.94 7.42
C ARG A 121 -4.51 8.25 6.79
N SER A 122 -4.68 7.55 5.67
CA SER A 122 -3.67 6.64 5.13
C SER A 122 -2.32 7.31 4.93
N SER A 123 -2.27 8.44 4.22
CA SER A 123 -1.00 9.13 3.93
C SER A 123 -0.35 9.67 5.20
N ARG A 124 -1.14 10.22 6.11
CA ARG A 124 -0.64 10.73 7.39
C ARG A 124 -0.05 9.62 8.25
N ASP A 125 -0.72 8.47 8.29
CA ASP A 125 -0.25 7.34 9.09
C ASP A 125 1.03 6.75 8.51
N ILE A 126 1.16 6.67 7.18
CA ILE A 126 2.41 6.26 6.53
C ILE A 126 3.53 7.26 6.85
N GLN A 127 3.27 8.55 6.72
CA GLN A 127 4.28 9.58 6.99
C GLN A 127 4.78 9.51 8.43
N ARG A 128 3.90 9.23 9.36
CA ARG A 128 4.28 9.09 10.77
C ARG A 128 5.23 7.91 11.01
N LEU A 129 5.03 6.81 10.28
CA LEU A 129 5.82 5.60 10.42
C LEU A 129 7.18 5.67 9.72
N CYS A 130 7.32 6.53 8.71
CA CYS A 130 8.58 6.72 7.99
C CYS A 130 8.84 8.23 7.79
N PRO A 131 9.23 8.93 8.86
CA PRO A 131 9.32 10.40 8.85
C PRO A 131 10.39 10.93 7.89
N GLY A 132 11.39 10.14 7.52
CA GLY A 132 12.42 10.53 6.56
C GLY A 132 11.99 10.48 5.10
N ALA A 133 10.85 9.85 4.80
CA ALA A 133 10.31 9.78 3.45
C ALA A 133 9.41 11.00 3.16
N LYS A 134 9.21 11.28 1.87
CA LYS A 134 8.28 12.32 1.41
C LYS A 134 6.99 11.64 0.97
N VAL A 135 6.02 11.55 1.86
CA VAL A 135 4.75 10.86 1.59
C VAL A 135 3.77 11.84 0.98
N GLN A 136 3.28 11.52 -0.21
CA GLN A 136 2.34 12.34 -0.96
C GLN A 136 0.89 12.07 -0.50
N PRO A 137 -0.06 12.95 -0.86
CA PRO A 137 -1.46 12.77 -0.45
C PRO A 137 -2.10 11.46 -0.90
N GLY A 138 -1.65 10.90 -2.00
CA GLY A 138 -2.19 9.65 -2.50
C GLY A 138 -3.49 9.80 -3.30
N LYS A 139 -3.97 8.69 -3.84
CA LYS A 139 -5.17 8.68 -4.67
C LYS A 139 -5.97 7.40 -4.47
N LEU A 140 -7.28 7.54 -4.35
CA LEU A 140 -8.20 6.40 -4.32
C LEU A 140 -8.47 5.97 -5.77
N LEU A 141 -8.21 4.70 -6.07
CA LEU A 141 -8.32 4.17 -7.43
C LEU A 141 -9.40 3.08 -7.51
N ASN A 142 -10.59 3.42 -7.05
CA ASN A 142 -11.77 2.55 -7.20
C ASN A 142 -12.33 2.65 -8.62
N GLY A 143 -12.89 1.55 -9.09
CA GLY A 143 -13.57 1.51 -10.38
C GLY A 143 -12.63 1.57 -11.56
N HIS A 144 -13.17 1.93 -12.72
CA HIS A 144 -12.41 2.01 -13.96
C HIS A 144 -11.74 3.37 -14.11
N HIS A 145 -10.46 3.34 -14.48
CA HIS A 145 -9.68 4.52 -14.85
C HIS A 145 -9.00 4.28 -16.17
N GLU A 146 -8.97 5.32 -17.04
CA GLU A 146 -8.27 5.22 -18.31
C GLU A 146 -6.75 5.18 -18.11
N ASP A 147 -6.06 4.40 -18.94
CA ASP A 147 -4.60 4.26 -18.86
C ASP A 147 -3.89 5.63 -18.93
N ALA A 148 -4.35 6.51 -19.81
CA ALA A 148 -3.77 7.85 -19.97
C ALA A 148 -3.93 8.70 -18.70
N GLU A 149 -5.07 8.58 -18.01
CA GLU A 149 -5.33 9.28 -16.75
C GLU A 149 -4.37 8.81 -15.66
N LEU A 150 -4.22 7.49 -15.53
CA LEU A 150 -3.33 6.90 -14.53
C LEU A 150 -1.87 7.25 -14.81
N LYS A 151 -1.45 7.19 -16.07
CA LYS A 151 -0.09 7.53 -16.45
C LYS A 151 0.23 9.00 -16.17
N ALA A 152 -0.70 9.91 -16.49
CA ALA A 152 -0.53 11.33 -16.21
C ALA A 152 -0.40 11.59 -14.70
N TRP A 153 -1.16 10.88 -13.88
CA TRP A 153 -1.04 10.97 -12.43
C TRP A 153 0.32 10.47 -11.94
N MET A 154 0.77 9.31 -12.42
CA MET A 154 2.08 8.77 -12.03
C MET A 154 3.23 9.68 -12.45
N ASP A 155 3.13 10.31 -13.60
CA ASP A 155 4.22 11.12 -14.16
C ASP A 155 4.42 12.45 -13.42
N LYS A 156 3.57 12.77 -12.44
CA LYS A 156 3.77 13.93 -11.55
C LYS A 156 4.89 13.70 -10.53
N TYR A 157 5.35 12.47 -10.37
CA TYR A 157 6.30 12.09 -9.32
C TYR A 157 7.62 11.53 -9.82
#